data_987f56d25c627e76eb48a6dcccf1737b
#
_entry.id   987f56d25c627e76eb48a6dcccf1737b
#
_cell.length_a   1.000
_cell.length_b   1.000
_cell.length_c   1.000
_cell.angle_alpha   90.00
_cell.angle_beta   90.00
_cell.angle_gamma   90.00
#
_symmetry.space_group_name_H-M   'P 1'
#
loop_
_entity.id
_entity.type
_entity.pdbx_description
1 polymer ?
#
loop_
_entity_poly.entity_id
_entity_poly.type
_entity_poly.pdbx_seq_one_letter_code
_entity_poly.pdbx_strand_id
1 'polypeptide(L)'
;VRDDGSKDGTLAIVREYEEKGLLHLEAGENVGFVKSFEWLIANGGEADYYAFSDQDDVWFEDKIKMAVEKLEHARENVPVLYFSNYDFYDGDLNFMAHRDGRTPNISFVNSLVDCVSLGFNSVFNRKAKDMVTEQMPEKSTGHDWWMYMVCAGMGEVIYDERPTVKYRRHNNNVSDGGYSFIKFQIWRFKRFFLNHYFHHIHEQIKEYSELYNRKLTPENQKALALFTRDGFHPLIALRKVFYPKKLRQKVVDEIFVRLVFLIGRL
;
A
#
# COMPACT_ATOMS: atom_id res chain seq x y z
N VAL A 1 -16.79 2.14 -9.19
CA VAL A 1 -16.24 0.79 -9.42
C VAL A 1 -15.63 0.71 -10.81
N ARG A 2 -14.44 0.11 -10.96
CA ARG A 2 -13.91 -0.25 -12.26
C ARG A 2 -13.88 -1.77 -12.39
N ASP A 3 -14.52 -2.30 -13.42
CA ASP A 3 -14.40 -3.70 -13.81
C ASP A 3 -13.22 -3.87 -14.78
N ASP A 4 -12.31 -4.76 -14.45
CA ASP A 4 -11.06 -4.97 -15.20
C ASP A 4 -11.19 -6.10 -16.24
N GLY A 5 -12.38 -6.21 -16.89
CA GLY A 5 -12.66 -7.16 -17.95
C GLY A 5 -13.16 -8.52 -17.46
N SER A 6 -14.04 -8.55 -16.47
CA SER A 6 -14.68 -9.77 -15.97
C SER A 6 -15.43 -10.52 -17.06
N LYS A 7 -15.33 -11.86 -17.06
CA LYS A 7 -15.95 -12.76 -18.04
C LYS A 7 -17.07 -13.61 -17.43
N ASP A 8 -17.38 -13.39 -16.18
CA ASP A 8 -18.43 -14.05 -15.41
C ASP A 8 -19.64 -13.12 -15.19
N GLY A 9 -20.49 -13.40 -14.22
CA GLY A 9 -21.67 -12.59 -13.88
C GLY A 9 -21.38 -11.25 -13.18
N THR A 10 -20.13 -10.87 -12.93
CA THR A 10 -19.75 -9.67 -12.16
C THR A 10 -20.35 -8.40 -12.73
N LEU A 11 -20.20 -8.17 -14.04
CA LEU A 11 -20.73 -6.97 -14.71
C LEU A 11 -22.26 -6.83 -14.57
N ALA A 12 -23.00 -7.94 -14.68
CA ALA A 12 -24.47 -7.90 -14.53
C ALA A 12 -24.85 -7.47 -13.11
N ILE A 13 -24.19 -8.01 -12.10
CA ILE A 13 -24.42 -7.65 -10.70
C ILE A 13 -24.10 -6.18 -10.44
N VAL A 14 -22.92 -5.71 -10.88
CA VAL A 14 -22.50 -4.32 -10.62
C VAL A 14 -23.44 -3.32 -11.33
N ARG A 15 -23.93 -3.62 -12.54
CA ARG A 15 -24.91 -2.78 -13.25
C ARG A 15 -26.22 -2.62 -12.50
N GLU A 16 -26.71 -3.65 -11.81
CA GLU A 16 -27.90 -3.54 -10.98
C GLU A 16 -27.75 -2.50 -9.86
N TYR A 17 -26.54 -2.36 -9.30
CA TYR A 17 -26.25 -1.35 -8.28
C TYR A 17 -26.06 0.04 -8.88
N GLU A 18 -25.50 0.14 -10.08
CA GLU A 18 -25.42 1.38 -10.83
C GLU A 18 -26.82 1.92 -11.20
N GLU A 19 -27.72 1.07 -11.72
CA GLU A 19 -29.11 1.43 -12.02
C GLU A 19 -29.88 1.93 -10.79
N LYS A 20 -29.53 1.44 -9.60
CA LYS A 20 -30.05 1.94 -8.31
C LYS A 20 -29.42 3.25 -7.86
N GLY A 21 -28.43 3.79 -8.58
CA GLY A 21 -27.69 5.01 -8.24
C GLY A 21 -26.75 4.86 -7.04
N LEU A 22 -26.35 3.62 -6.69
CA LEU A 22 -25.51 3.33 -5.53
C LEU A 22 -24.00 3.37 -5.84
N LEU A 23 -23.63 3.29 -7.11
CA LEU A 23 -22.25 3.37 -7.58
C LEU A 23 -22.20 3.86 -9.04
N HIS A 24 -20.99 4.17 -9.50
CA HIS A 24 -20.69 4.37 -10.92
C HIS A 24 -19.81 3.22 -11.39
N LEU A 25 -20.15 2.64 -12.54
CA LEU A 25 -19.41 1.54 -13.15
C LEU A 25 -18.62 2.03 -14.37
N GLU A 26 -17.32 1.77 -14.36
CA GLU A 26 -16.46 1.83 -15.54
C GLU A 26 -16.07 0.41 -15.91
N ALA A 27 -16.46 -0.04 -17.09
CA ALA A 27 -16.09 -1.34 -17.63
C ALA A 27 -14.95 -1.18 -18.65
N GLY A 28 -13.82 -1.81 -18.39
CA GLY A 28 -12.62 -1.69 -19.22
C GLY A 28 -11.96 -3.02 -19.54
N GLU A 29 -10.90 -2.96 -20.33
CA GLU A 29 -10.01 -4.10 -20.54
C GLU A 29 -9.15 -4.35 -19.29
N ASN A 30 -8.64 -5.58 -19.15
CA ASN A 30 -7.77 -5.94 -18.03
C ASN A 30 -6.43 -5.22 -18.14
N VAL A 31 -6.20 -4.29 -17.20
CA VAL A 31 -4.95 -3.54 -17.05
C VAL A 31 -4.18 -3.93 -15.79
N GLY A 32 -4.74 -4.84 -15.01
CA GLY A 32 -4.22 -5.30 -13.72
C GLY A 32 -4.62 -4.39 -12.55
N PHE A 33 -4.63 -4.97 -11.36
CA PHE A 33 -5.23 -4.33 -10.17
C PHE A 33 -4.60 -2.96 -9.84
N VAL A 34 -3.27 -2.80 -9.98
CA VAL A 34 -2.60 -1.53 -9.68
C VAL A 34 -3.13 -0.41 -10.58
N LYS A 35 -3.12 -0.63 -11.90
CA LYS A 35 -3.61 0.36 -12.88
C LYS A 35 -5.10 0.60 -12.78
N SER A 36 -5.87 -0.40 -12.38
CA SER A 36 -7.29 -0.28 -12.11
C SER A 36 -7.58 0.66 -10.93
N PHE A 37 -6.84 0.52 -9.82
CA PHE A 37 -6.96 1.44 -8.69
C PHE A 37 -6.38 2.83 -8.98
N GLU A 38 -5.30 2.95 -9.74
CA GLU A 38 -4.76 4.24 -10.19
C GLU A 38 -5.79 5.00 -11.05
N TRP A 39 -6.49 4.29 -11.93
CA TRP A 39 -7.60 4.86 -12.70
C TRP A 39 -8.72 5.36 -11.76
N LEU A 40 -9.09 4.58 -10.75
CA LEU A 40 -10.11 4.98 -9.77
C LEU A 40 -9.69 6.21 -8.95
N ILE A 41 -8.41 6.33 -8.57
CA ILE A 41 -7.89 7.53 -7.89
C ILE A 41 -8.05 8.76 -8.80
N ALA A 42 -7.70 8.64 -10.08
CA ALA A 42 -7.79 9.74 -11.03
C ALA A 42 -9.24 10.17 -11.31
N ASN A 43 -10.17 9.23 -11.35
CA ASN A 43 -11.55 9.43 -11.77
C ASN A 43 -12.59 9.35 -10.63
N GLY A 44 -12.16 9.26 -9.38
CA GLY A 44 -13.03 9.09 -8.21
C GLY A 44 -13.88 10.31 -7.83
N GLY A 45 -13.93 11.33 -8.68
CA GLY A 45 -14.72 12.54 -8.43
C GLY A 45 -14.15 13.41 -7.30
N GLU A 46 -14.96 14.37 -6.82
CA GLU A 46 -14.60 15.32 -5.79
C GLU A 46 -15.17 14.91 -4.43
N ALA A 47 -14.31 14.73 -3.44
CA ALA A 47 -14.66 14.45 -2.05
C ALA A 47 -13.58 15.01 -1.12
N ASP A 48 -13.86 15.09 0.17
CA ASP A 48 -12.87 15.50 1.17
C ASP A 48 -11.97 14.33 1.56
N TYR A 49 -12.54 13.12 1.56
CA TYR A 49 -11.86 11.88 1.89
C TYR A 49 -12.17 10.78 0.88
N TYR A 50 -11.22 9.89 0.70
CA TYR A 50 -11.28 8.75 -0.23
C TYR A 50 -10.86 7.49 0.50
N ALA A 51 -11.47 6.36 0.15
CA ALA A 51 -11.12 5.05 0.69
C ALA A 51 -11.01 4.02 -0.44
N PHE A 52 -10.04 3.15 -0.35
CA PHE A 52 -10.01 1.97 -1.20
C PHE A 52 -10.91 0.87 -0.63
N SER A 53 -11.53 0.11 -1.50
CA SER A 53 -12.34 -1.04 -1.13
C SER A 53 -12.06 -2.20 -2.07
N ASP A 54 -11.61 -3.30 -1.49
CA ASP A 54 -11.49 -4.56 -2.21
C ASP A 54 -12.86 -5.24 -2.28
N GLN A 55 -13.10 -5.99 -3.35
CA GLN A 55 -14.42 -6.58 -3.65
C GLN A 55 -14.79 -7.77 -2.74
N ASP A 56 -13.80 -8.30 -2.00
CA ASP A 56 -13.93 -9.51 -1.18
C ASP A 56 -13.91 -9.25 0.33
N ASP A 57 -13.70 -8.00 0.74
CA ASP A 57 -13.66 -7.61 2.15
C ASP A 57 -14.96 -6.94 2.62
N VAL A 58 -15.21 -6.97 3.93
CA VAL A 58 -16.39 -6.33 4.53
C VAL A 58 -15.96 -5.29 5.55
N TRP A 59 -16.41 -4.07 5.37
CA TRP A 59 -16.16 -2.99 6.33
C TRP A 59 -17.06 -3.12 7.56
N PHE A 60 -16.51 -2.78 8.74
CA PHE A 60 -17.36 -2.49 9.90
C PHE A 60 -18.12 -1.17 9.67
N GLU A 61 -19.28 -1.05 10.27
CA GLU A 61 -20.21 0.08 10.05
C GLU A 61 -19.60 1.43 10.41
N ASP A 62 -18.69 1.46 11.37
CA ASP A 62 -18.03 2.66 11.89
C ASP A 62 -16.70 3.02 11.20
N LYS A 63 -16.23 2.22 10.23
CA LYS A 63 -14.93 2.42 9.56
C LYS A 63 -14.71 3.86 9.09
N ILE A 64 -15.64 4.38 8.31
CA ILE A 64 -15.49 5.73 7.72
C ILE A 64 -15.59 6.80 8.80
N LYS A 65 -16.52 6.68 9.74
CA LYS A 65 -16.63 7.59 10.88
C LYS A 65 -15.33 7.68 11.68
N MET A 66 -14.76 6.52 12.05
CA MET A 66 -13.49 6.46 12.80
C MET A 66 -12.33 7.09 12.04
N ALA A 67 -12.27 6.87 10.72
CA ALA A 67 -11.22 7.44 9.88
C ALA A 67 -11.36 8.97 9.78
N VAL A 68 -12.58 9.48 9.51
CA VAL A 68 -12.84 10.91 9.38
C VAL A 68 -12.54 11.64 10.68
N GLU A 69 -12.98 11.13 11.84
CA GLU A 69 -12.66 11.70 13.15
C GLU A 69 -11.15 11.87 13.37
N LYS A 70 -10.32 10.96 12.87
CA LYS A 70 -8.85 11.08 12.96
C LYS A 70 -8.29 12.05 11.94
N LEU A 71 -8.81 12.03 10.72
CA LEU A 71 -8.33 12.87 9.62
C LEU A 71 -8.68 14.36 9.84
N GLU A 72 -9.80 14.69 10.50
CA GLU A 72 -10.18 16.06 10.86
C GLU A 72 -9.22 16.69 11.88
N HIS A 73 -8.51 15.87 12.66
CA HIS A 73 -7.53 16.34 13.65
C HIS A 73 -6.08 16.26 13.12
N ALA A 74 -5.90 15.85 11.86
CA ALA A 74 -4.60 15.77 11.21
C ALA A 74 -4.08 17.16 10.80
N ARG A 75 -2.81 17.21 10.41
CA ARG A 75 -2.21 18.44 9.91
C ARG A 75 -2.91 18.96 8.66
N GLU A 76 -3.20 20.26 8.64
CA GLU A 76 -3.83 20.92 7.50
C GLU A 76 -2.87 21.03 6.30
N ASN A 77 -3.43 21.06 5.09
CA ASN A 77 -2.74 21.34 3.83
C ASN A 77 -1.61 20.37 3.47
N VAL A 78 -1.56 19.19 4.07
CA VAL A 78 -0.62 18.11 3.75
C VAL A 78 -1.36 16.84 3.31
N PRO A 79 -0.71 15.92 2.56
CA PRO A 79 -1.30 14.63 2.28
C PRO A 79 -1.37 13.79 3.55
N VAL A 80 -2.55 13.26 3.85
CA VAL A 80 -2.76 12.44 5.06
C VAL A 80 -3.37 11.10 4.68
N LEU A 81 -2.79 10.05 5.23
CA LEU A 81 -3.27 8.68 5.12
C LEU A 81 -3.61 8.13 6.51
N TYR A 82 -4.84 7.73 6.70
CA TYR A 82 -5.28 6.93 7.83
C TYR A 82 -5.33 5.46 7.41
N PHE A 83 -4.91 4.56 8.26
CA PHE A 83 -5.18 3.13 8.12
C PHE A 83 -5.41 2.48 9.49
N SER A 84 -6.27 1.45 9.49
CA SER A 84 -6.67 0.76 10.70
C SER A 84 -6.09 -0.65 10.77
N ASN A 85 -6.28 -1.30 11.91
CA ASN A 85 -6.14 -2.73 12.01
C ASN A 85 -7.31 -3.45 11.29
N TYR A 86 -7.25 -4.76 11.18
CA TYR A 86 -8.29 -5.62 10.59
C TYR A 86 -8.27 -6.99 11.23
N ASP A 87 -9.38 -7.70 11.12
CA ASP A 87 -9.54 -9.06 11.63
C ASP A 87 -9.68 -10.05 10.47
N PHE A 88 -9.20 -11.27 10.70
CA PHE A 88 -9.30 -12.35 9.73
C PHE A 88 -10.63 -13.07 9.84
N TYR A 89 -11.27 -13.27 8.70
CA TYR A 89 -12.50 -14.03 8.53
C TYR A 89 -12.33 -15.08 7.44
N ASP A 90 -13.07 -16.18 7.49
CA ASP A 90 -13.11 -17.18 6.43
C ASP A 90 -14.01 -16.75 5.25
N GLY A 91 -14.12 -17.60 4.22
CA GLY A 91 -14.97 -17.34 3.05
C GLY A 91 -16.45 -17.12 3.37
N ASP A 92 -16.94 -17.70 4.47
CA ASP A 92 -18.32 -17.60 4.93
C ASP A 92 -18.52 -16.49 5.99
N LEU A 93 -17.50 -15.64 6.18
CA LEU A 93 -17.48 -14.54 7.17
C LEU A 93 -17.56 -15.00 8.62
N ASN A 94 -17.07 -16.20 8.96
CA ASN A 94 -16.85 -16.59 10.34
C ASN A 94 -15.51 -16.00 10.82
N PHE A 95 -15.51 -15.48 12.04
CA PHE A 95 -14.29 -14.92 12.65
C PHE A 95 -13.23 -16.01 12.84
N MET A 96 -12.01 -15.74 12.43
CA MET A 96 -10.87 -16.64 12.56
C MET A 96 -9.87 -16.18 13.62
N ALA A 97 -9.42 -14.94 13.54
CA ALA A 97 -8.39 -14.39 14.43
C ALA A 97 -8.31 -12.86 14.34
N HIS A 98 -7.84 -12.24 15.42
CA HIS A 98 -7.36 -10.86 15.37
C HIS A 98 -6.00 -10.79 14.68
N ARG A 99 -5.77 -9.74 13.89
CA ARG A 99 -4.41 -9.42 13.43
C ARG A 99 -3.55 -9.03 14.63
N ASP A 100 -2.27 -9.40 14.58
CA ASP A 100 -1.28 -8.97 15.58
C ASP A 100 -1.36 -7.45 15.80
N GLY A 101 -1.76 -7.04 16.99
CA GLY A 101 -2.02 -5.66 17.39
C GLY A 101 -0.76 -4.80 17.60
N ARG A 102 0.43 -5.25 17.16
CA ARG A 102 1.64 -4.43 17.27
C ARG A 102 1.53 -3.17 16.43
N THR A 103 1.79 -2.03 17.05
CA THR A 103 1.91 -0.75 16.35
C THR A 103 2.97 -0.86 15.24
N PRO A 104 2.62 -0.58 13.98
CA PRO A 104 3.57 -0.64 12.89
C PRO A 104 4.64 0.45 13.01
N ASN A 105 5.83 0.15 12.51
CA ASN A 105 6.87 1.17 12.34
C ASN A 105 6.53 2.02 11.12
N ILE A 106 6.02 3.22 11.37
CA ILE A 106 5.62 4.17 10.32
C ILE A 106 6.74 5.20 10.17
N SER A 107 7.33 5.27 9.00
CA SER A 107 8.30 6.31 8.65
C SER A 107 8.48 6.37 7.13
N PHE A 108 8.99 7.50 6.64
CA PHE A 108 9.32 7.64 5.23
C PHE A 108 10.30 6.55 4.76
N VAL A 109 11.35 6.25 5.55
CA VAL A 109 12.34 5.25 5.16
C VAL A 109 11.76 3.82 5.18
N ASN A 110 10.83 3.54 6.09
CA ASN A 110 10.08 2.29 6.04
C ASN A 110 9.26 2.21 4.74
N SER A 111 8.58 3.29 4.36
CA SER A 111 7.75 3.30 3.14
C SER A 111 8.53 3.04 1.85
N LEU A 112 9.85 3.31 1.81
CA LEU A 112 10.69 3.02 0.65
C LEU A 112 10.85 1.51 0.40
N VAL A 113 10.74 0.67 1.44
CA VAL A 113 11.06 -0.76 1.33
C VAL A 113 9.98 -1.69 1.88
N ASP A 114 8.92 -1.15 2.47
CA ASP A 114 7.80 -1.90 3.07
C ASP A 114 6.49 -1.12 2.95
N CYS A 115 5.37 -1.82 2.83
CA CYS A 115 4.04 -1.24 2.88
C CYS A 115 3.33 -1.74 4.14
N VAL A 116 2.91 -0.81 5.00
CA VAL A 116 2.20 -1.14 6.26
C VAL A 116 0.71 -0.86 6.18
N SER A 117 0.31 0.07 5.31
CA SER A 117 -1.08 0.34 5.01
C SER A 117 -1.51 -0.49 3.80
N LEU A 118 -2.59 -1.22 3.92
CA LEU A 118 -3.17 -1.98 2.83
C LEU A 118 -4.34 -1.20 2.23
N GLY A 119 -4.62 -1.37 0.94
CA GLY A 119 -5.67 -0.64 0.27
C GLY A 119 -7.00 -0.70 1.03
N PHE A 120 -7.48 -1.91 1.30
CA PHE A 120 -8.78 -2.15 1.90
C PHE A 120 -8.99 -1.53 3.30
N ASN A 121 -7.93 -1.22 4.05
CA ASN A 121 -8.05 -0.61 5.39
C ASN A 121 -7.65 0.87 5.43
N SER A 122 -7.43 1.48 4.28
CA SER A 122 -6.93 2.85 4.13
C SER A 122 -8.02 3.86 3.81
N VAL A 123 -7.88 5.07 4.38
CA VAL A 123 -8.65 6.27 4.03
C VAL A 123 -7.67 7.45 3.95
N PHE A 124 -7.80 8.30 2.95
CA PHE A 124 -6.89 9.42 2.73
C PHE A 124 -7.64 10.69 2.35
N ASN A 125 -7.00 11.84 2.57
CA ASN A 125 -7.60 13.13 2.28
C ASN A 125 -7.44 13.54 0.80
N ARG A 126 -8.20 14.55 0.39
CA ARG A 126 -8.14 15.16 -0.95
C ARG A 126 -6.71 15.54 -1.35
N LYS A 127 -5.93 16.10 -0.44
CA LYS A 127 -4.56 16.50 -0.75
C LYS A 127 -3.66 15.34 -1.16
N ALA A 128 -3.83 14.17 -0.54
CA ALA A 128 -3.12 12.96 -0.93
C ALA A 128 -3.56 12.46 -2.32
N LYS A 129 -4.88 12.45 -2.60
CA LYS A 129 -5.43 12.14 -3.92
C LYS A 129 -4.84 13.07 -4.99
N ASP A 130 -4.91 14.39 -4.78
CA ASP A 130 -4.46 15.39 -5.75
C ASP A 130 -2.97 15.25 -6.06
N MET A 131 -2.14 15.04 -5.04
CA MET A 131 -0.70 14.84 -5.25
C MET A 131 -0.38 13.61 -6.09
N VAL A 132 -1.13 12.52 -5.92
CA VAL A 132 -0.95 11.31 -6.73
C VAL A 132 -1.47 11.53 -8.15
N THR A 133 -2.62 12.20 -8.32
CA THR A 133 -3.21 12.43 -9.66
C THR A 133 -2.44 13.47 -10.48
N GLU A 134 -1.81 14.47 -9.85
CA GLU A 134 -0.92 15.43 -10.54
C GLU A 134 0.28 14.73 -11.19
N GLN A 135 0.76 13.65 -10.63
CA GLN A 135 1.93 12.90 -11.07
C GLN A 135 1.69 11.39 -10.87
N MET A 136 0.82 10.83 -11.72
CA MET A 136 0.46 9.41 -11.64
C MET A 136 1.67 8.52 -11.92
N PRO A 137 1.96 7.51 -11.08
CA PRO A 137 3.13 6.67 -11.26
C PRO A 137 2.96 5.67 -12.41
N GLU A 138 4.07 5.33 -13.05
CA GLU A 138 4.13 4.26 -14.05
C GLU A 138 4.69 2.95 -13.49
N LYS A 139 5.59 3.05 -12.50
CA LYS A 139 6.35 1.92 -11.92
C LYS A 139 5.90 1.55 -10.50
N SER A 140 4.72 2.00 -10.10
CA SER A 140 4.14 1.63 -8.81
C SER A 140 3.94 0.12 -8.70
N THR A 141 4.37 -0.47 -7.59
CA THR A 141 4.17 -1.90 -7.28
C THR A 141 2.86 -2.16 -6.54
N GLY A 142 2.19 -1.09 -6.07
CA GLY A 142 0.91 -1.10 -5.38
C GLY A 142 0.39 0.32 -5.21
N HIS A 143 -0.89 0.55 -5.53
CA HIS A 143 -1.54 1.84 -5.38
C HIS A 143 -1.56 2.32 -3.91
N ASP A 144 -1.74 1.40 -2.97
CA ASP A 144 -1.69 1.60 -1.53
C ASP A 144 -0.26 1.91 -1.04
N TRP A 145 0.74 1.20 -1.58
CA TRP A 145 2.14 1.46 -1.27
C TRP A 145 2.58 2.84 -1.77
N TRP A 146 2.20 3.21 -2.97
CA TRP A 146 2.49 4.55 -3.50
C TRP A 146 1.86 5.65 -2.63
N MET A 147 0.59 5.49 -2.26
CA MET A 147 -0.11 6.42 -1.37
C MET A 147 0.60 6.54 0.00
N TYR A 148 1.05 5.42 0.55
CA TYR A 148 1.82 5.40 1.78
C TYR A 148 3.15 6.16 1.64
N MET A 149 3.90 5.98 0.55
CA MET A 149 5.15 6.71 0.28
C MET A 149 4.89 8.23 0.20
N VAL A 150 3.84 8.66 -0.49
CA VAL A 150 3.46 10.06 -0.63
C VAL A 150 3.16 10.69 0.73
N CYS A 151 2.30 10.06 1.52
CA CYS A 151 1.89 10.59 2.82
C CYS A 151 3.02 10.51 3.86
N ALA A 152 3.80 9.43 3.90
CA ALA A 152 4.93 9.29 4.82
C ALA A 152 6.10 10.24 4.49
N GLY A 153 6.27 10.59 3.21
CA GLY A 153 7.34 11.48 2.76
C GLY A 153 7.04 12.97 2.94
N MET A 154 5.81 13.39 2.70
CA MET A 154 5.44 14.80 2.57
C MET A 154 4.32 15.23 3.52
N GLY A 155 3.73 14.32 4.26
CA GLY A 155 2.56 14.58 5.06
C GLY A 155 2.52 13.84 6.37
N GLU A 156 1.43 13.13 6.60
CA GLU A 156 1.15 12.43 7.84
C GLU A 156 0.54 11.06 7.58
N VAL A 157 0.89 10.08 8.41
CA VAL A 157 0.30 8.74 8.38
C VAL A 157 -0.19 8.39 9.78
N ILE A 158 -1.47 8.09 9.90
CA ILE A 158 -2.17 7.82 11.16
C ILE A 158 -2.55 6.34 11.19
N TYR A 159 -2.15 5.64 12.25
CA TYR A 159 -2.56 4.26 12.50
C TYR A 159 -3.57 4.18 13.63
N ASP A 160 -4.62 3.40 13.43
CA ASP A 160 -5.60 3.05 14.47
C ASP A 160 -5.51 1.55 14.74
N GLU A 161 -5.30 1.18 16.01
CA GLU A 161 -5.19 -0.22 16.43
C GLU A 161 -6.52 -0.99 16.37
N ARG A 162 -7.64 -0.26 16.33
CA ARG A 162 -8.96 -0.87 16.25
C ARG A 162 -9.20 -1.46 14.86
N PRO A 163 -9.72 -2.69 14.76
CA PRO A 163 -10.06 -3.27 13.47
C PRO A 163 -11.29 -2.57 12.89
N THR A 164 -11.24 -2.22 11.60
CA THR A 164 -12.37 -1.64 10.87
C THR A 164 -12.77 -2.46 9.64
N VAL A 165 -12.10 -3.57 9.39
CA VAL A 165 -12.35 -4.43 8.22
C VAL A 165 -12.31 -5.90 8.62
N LYS A 166 -13.28 -6.64 8.14
CA LYS A 166 -13.29 -8.10 8.09
C LYS A 166 -12.54 -8.53 6.83
N TYR A 167 -11.24 -8.85 7.00
CA TYR A 167 -10.43 -9.34 5.90
C TYR A 167 -10.76 -10.80 5.61
N ARG A 168 -11.42 -11.04 4.46
CA ARG A 168 -11.89 -12.36 4.07
C ARG A 168 -10.78 -13.19 3.45
N ARG A 169 -10.53 -14.37 4.01
CA ARG A 169 -9.52 -15.31 3.54
C ARG A 169 -10.12 -16.43 2.70
N HIS A 170 -9.72 -16.51 1.46
CA HIS A 170 -10.08 -17.57 0.53
C HIS A 170 -8.85 -17.94 -0.34
N ASN A 171 -8.97 -19.01 -1.12
CA ASN A 171 -7.83 -19.55 -1.88
C ASN A 171 -7.31 -18.63 -3.01
N ASN A 172 -8.06 -17.60 -3.37
CA ASN A 172 -7.75 -16.68 -4.46
C ASN A 172 -7.20 -15.31 -3.98
N ASN A 173 -6.96 -15.12 -2.67
CA ASN A 173 -6.36 -13.88 -2.20
C ASN A 173 -4.97 -13.67 -2.82
N VAL A 174 -4.68 -12.44 -3.25
CA VAL A 174 -3.36 -12.04 -3.77
C VAL A 174 -2.29 -12.12 -2.67
N SER A 175 -2.68 -11.86 -1.41
CA SER A 175 -1.81 -11.97 -0.24
C SER A 175 -1.85 -13.39 0.33
N ASP A 176 -0.68 -14.01 0.33
CA ASP A 176 -0.49 -15.41 0.74
C ASP A 176 -0.49 -15.56 2.27
N GLY A 177 -1.53 -16.07 2.82
CA GLY A 177 -1.70 -16.18 4.27
C GLY A 177 -2.10 -17.55 4.82
N GLY A 178 -2.02 -18.63 4.04
CA GLY A 178 -2.50 -19.96 4.45
C GLY A 178 -1.50 -21.11 4.37
N TYR A 179 -0.26 -20.82 3.98
CA TYR A 179 0.73 -21.90 3.82
C TYR A 179 1.41 -22.29 5.13
N SER A 180 1.77 -23.57 5.22
CA SER A 180 2.77 -24.07 6.18
C SER A 180 3.99 -23.13 6.16
N PHE A 181 4.61 -22.89 7.30
CA PHE A 181 5.80 -22.05 7.45
C PHE A 181 6.85 -22.30 6.36
N ILE A 182 7.10 -23.57 6.02
CA ILE A 182 8.07 -23.95 4.98
C ILE A 182 7.63 -23.48 3.59
N LYS A 183 6.36 -23.69 3.22
CA LYS A 183 5.84 -23.22 1.91
C LYS A 183 5.87 -21.71 1.81
N PHE A 184 5.58 -21.00 2.89
CA PHE A 184 5.69 -19.54 2.96
C PHE A 184 7.13 -19.06 2.77
N GLN A 185 8.13 -19.73 3.38
CA GLN A 185 9.54 -19.38 3.17
C GLN A 185 10.00 -19.65 1.73
N ILE A 186 9.56 -20.76 1.12
CA ILE A 186 9.86 -21.08 -0.29
C ILE A 186 9.22 -20.05 -1.22
N TRP A 187 7.98 -19.66 -0.99
CA TRP A 187 7.30 -18.62 -1.75
C TRP A 187 8.03 -17.28 -1.63
N ARG A 188 8.43 -16.87 -0.42
CA ARG A 188 9.24 -15.67 -0.18
C ARG A 188 10.56 -15.73 -0.95
N PHE A 189 11.28 -16.84 -0.88
CA PHE A 189 12.53 -17.02 -1.60
C PHE A 189 12.33 -16.84 -3.10
N LYS A 190 11.32 -17.50 -3.69
CA LYS A 190 10.97 -17.33 -5.09
C LYS A 190 10.64 -15.89 -5.44
N ARG A 191 9.79 -15.22 -4.65
CA ARG A 191 9.41 -13.83 -4.85
C ARG A 191 10.61 -12.90 -4.83
N PHE A 192 11.50 -13.06 -3.88
CA PHE A 192 12.63 -12.15 -3.69
C PHE A 192 13.79 -12.41 -4.65
N PHE A 193 14.06 -13.65 -5.02
CA PHE A 193 15.21 -14.00 -5.85
C PHE A 193 14.89 -14.27 -7.31
N LEU A 194 13.70 -14.79 -7.64
CA LEU A 194 13.32 -15.14 -9.01
C LEU A 194 12.44 -14.11 -9.70
N ASN A 195 11.59 -13.40 -8.97
CA ASN A 195 10.58 -12.51 -9.55
C ASN A 195 11.01 -11.03 -9.60
N HIS A 196 12.28 -10.73 -9.51
CA HIS A 196 12.81 -9.36 -9.58
C HIS A 196 12.16 -8.37 -8.61
N TYR A 197 11.62 -8.86 -7.48
CA TYR A 197 10.86 -8.05 -6.51
C TYR A 197 11.62 -6.79 -6.07
N PHE A 198 12.90 -6.94 -5.73
CA PHE A 198 13.71 -5.78 -5.30
C PHE A 198 14.04 -4.83 -6.45
N HIS A 199 14.12 -5.31 -7.68
CA HIS A 199 14.28 -4.45 -8.84
C HIS A 199 13.03 -3.57 -9.03
N HIS A 200 11.83 -4.12 -8.93
CA HIS A 200 10.59 -3.33 -9.00
C HIS A 200 10.48 -2.30 -7.88
N ILE A 201 10.88 -2.65 -6.65
CA ILE A 201 10.95 -1.69 -5.54
C ILE A 201 11.95 -0.57 -5.85
N HIS A 202 13.11 -0.90 -6.37
CA HIS A 202 14.13 0.09 -6.72
C HIS A 202 13.64 1.06 -7.80
N GLU A 203 13.01 0.55 -8.85
CA GLU A 203 12.41 1.37 -9.91
C GLU A 203 11.30 2.28 -9.37
N GLN A 204 10.44 1.77 -8.49
CA GLN A 204 9.44 2.56 -7.80
C GLN A 204 10.06 3.69 -6.97
N ILE A 205 11.13 3.42 -6.22
CA ILE A 205 11.84 4.43 -5.41
C ILE A 205 12.48 5.50 -6.31
N LYS A 206 13.06 5.10 -7.44
CA LYS A 206 13.65 6.03 -8.42
C LYS A 206 12.60 6.97 -9.00
N GLU A 207 11.50 6.42 -9.48
CA GLU A 207 10.39 7.23 -10.00
C GLU A 207 9.84 8.16 -8.92
N TYR A 208 9.64 7.68 -7.69
CA TYR A 208 9.23 8.53 -6.58
C TYR A 208 10.21 9.70 -6.36
N SER A 209 11.51 9.45 -6.49
CA SER A 209 12.54 10.48 -6.38
C SER A 209 12.43 11.52 -7.51
N GLU A 210 12.20 11.07 -8.74
CA GLU A 210 12.04 11.96 -9.89
C GLU A 210 10.83 12.89 -9.71
N LEU A 211 9.71 12.36 -9.24
CA LEU A 211 8.46 13.09 -9.09
C LEU A 211 8.43 14.00 -7.85
N TYR A 212 8.97 13.55 -6.72
CA TYR A 212 8.71 14.21 -5.43
C TYR A 212 9.94 14.69 -4.66
N ASN A 213 11.18 14.40 -5.09
CA ASN A 213 12.38 14.74 -4.30
C ASN A 213 12.42 16.20 -3.85
N ARG A 214 12.03 17.14 -4.73
CA ARG A 214 12.04 18.57 -4.42
C ARG A 214 10.98 19.01 -3.39
N LYS A 215 9.94 18.21 -3.19
CA LYS A 215 8.86 18.46 -2.23
C LYS A 215 9.17 17.88 -0.83
N LEU A 216 10.23 17.07 -0.70
CA LEU A 216 10.62 16.41 0.54
C LEU A 216 11.41 17.33 1.47
N THR A 217 11.39 17.02 2.78
CA THR A 217 12.29 17.65 3.75
C THR A 217 13.76 17.29 3.45
N PRO A 218 14.74 18.12 3.86
CA PRO A 218 16.16 17.81 3.66
C PRO A 218 16.60 16.46 4.25
N GLU A 219 15.98 16.03 5.36
CA GLU A 219 16.23 14.72 5.96
C GLU A 219 15.74 13.59 5.02
N ASN A 220 14.51 13.70 4.53
CA ASN A 220 13.92 12.71 3.62
C ASN A 220 14.65 12.68 2.27
N GLN A 221 15.10 13.82 1.74
CA GLN A 221 15.93 13.88 0.53
C GLN A 221 17.23 13.10 0.70
N LYS A 222 17.95 13.29 1.84
CA LYS A 222 19.16 12.53 2.14
C LYS A 222 18.92 11.03 2.26
N ALA A 223 17.79 10.65 2.89
CA ALA A 223 17.39 9.26 2.98
C ALA A 223 17.11 8.69 1.59
N LEU A 224 16.29 9.37 0.78
CA LEU A 224 15.92 8.93 -0.56
C LEU A 224 17.15 8.76 -1.46
N ALA A 225 18.08 9.71 -1.44
CA ALA A 225 19.33 9.67 -2.22
C ALA A 225 20.19 8.44 -1.89
N LEU A 226 20.09 7.89 -0.66
CA LEU A 226 20.77 6.67 -0.30
C LEU A 226 20.17 5.45 -1.02
N PHE A 227 18.84 5.42 -1.21
CA PHE A 227 18.11 4.27 -1.77
C PHE A 227 17.94 4.31 -3.29
N THR A 228 18.13 5.49 -3.93
CA THR A 228 17.97 5.65 -5.39
C THR A 228 19.23 5.40 -6.20
N ARG A 229 20.37 5.15 -5.55
CA ARG A 229 21.64 5.06 -6.25
C ARG A 229 21.78 3.76 -7.03
N ASP A 230 22.04 3.88 -8.32
CA ASP A 230 22.28 2.74 -9.21
C ASP A 230 23.65 2.09 -8.96
N GLY A 231 23.68 0.79 -9.21
CA GLY A 231 24.89 -0.03 -9.13
C GLY A 231 25.34 -0.36 -7.71
N PHE A 232 26.22 -1.35 -7.61
CA PHE A 232 26.77 -1.78 -6.32
C PHE A 232 27.93 -0.89 -5.88
N HIS A 233 27.76 -0.22 -4.74
CA HIS A 233 28.79 0.58 -4.09
C HIS A 233 28.99 0.11 -2.65
N PRO A 234 30.12 -0.52 -2.30
CA PRO A 234 30.32 -1.11 -0.96
C PRO A 234 30.04 -0.16 0.20
N LEU A 235 30.51 1.08 0.13
CA LEU A 235 30.28 2.07 1.19
C LEU A 235 28.80 2.46 1.33
N ILE A 236 28.03 2.47 0.23
CA ILE A 236 26.60 2.75 0.27
C ILE A 236 25.84 1.54 0.80
N ALA A 237 26.23 0.33 0.37
CA ALA A 237 25.67 -0.91 0.90
C ALA A 237 25.84 -0.95 2.43
N LEU A 238 27.03 -0.63 2.94
CA LEU A 238 27.28 -0.55 4.38
C LEU A 238 26.42 0.53 5.07
N ARG A 239 26.26 1.72 4.46
CA ARG A 239 25.37 2.76 4.99
C ARG A 239 23.91 2.32 5.04
N LYS A 240 23.41 1.58 4.04
CA LYS A 240 22.07 0.99 4.04
C LYS A 240 21.93 -0.08 5.13
N VAL A 241 22.93 -0.97 5.27
CA VAL A 241 22.95 -2.03 6.31
C VAL A 241 22.93 -1.45 7.72
N PHE A 242 23.70 -0.40 7.99
CA PHE A 242 23.77 0.25 9.29
C PHE A 242 22.85 1.46 9.42
N TYR A 243 21.84 1.55 8.55
CA TYR A 243 20.89 2.66 8.66
C TYR A 243 20.16 2.61 10.00
N PRO A 244 20.11 3.73 10.78
CA PRO A 244 19.71 3.70 12.19
C PRO A 244 18.23 3.45 12.41
N LYS A 245 17.38 3.80 11.43
CA LYS A 245 15.93 3.58 11.53
C LYS A 245 15.57 2.17 11.04
N LYS A 246 14.52 1.61 11.62
CA LYS A 246 13.97 0.32 11.24
C LYS A 246 13.30 0.42 9.86
N LEU A 247 13.56 -0.54 8.99
CA LEU A 247 13.11 -0.57 7.59
C LEU A 247 11.89 -1.48 7.39
N ARG A 248 11.80 -2.59 8.12
CA ARG A 248 10.74 -3.60 8.01
C ARG A 248 10.04 -3.84 9.33
N GLN A 249 8.81 -4.38 9.29
CA GLN A 249 8.02 -4.63 10.50
C GLN A 249 8.58 -5.79 11.34
N LYS A 250 8.90 -6.91 10.70
CA LYS A 250 9.39 -8.12 11.38
C LYS A 250 10.92 -8.14 11.41
N VAL A 251 11.50 -8.60 12.53
CA VAL A 251 12.95 -8.69 12.70
C VAL A 251 13.62 -9.54 11.61
N VAL A 252 13.00 -10.67 11.25
CA VAL A 252 13.52 -11.53 10.18
C VAL A 252 13.57 -10.80 8.83
N ASP A 253 12.53 -10.02 8.51
CA ASP A 253 12.45 -9.25 7.28
C ASP A 253 13.43 -8.08 7.28
N GLU A 254 13.65 -7.47 8.44
CA GLU A 254 14.65 -6.43 8.68
C GLU A 254 16.07 -6.94 8.40
N ILE A 255 16.44 -8.08 8.98
CA ILE A 255 17.74 -8.71 8.74
C ILE A 255 17.90 -9.05 7.27
N PHE A 256 16.85 -9.61 6.68
CA PHE A 256 16.86 -10.04 5.29
C PHE A 256 17.06 -8.86 4.32
N VAL A 257 16.35 -7.76 4.47
CA VAL A 257 16.51 -6.58 3.59
C VAL A 257 17.89 -5.97 3.73
N ARG A 258 18.46 -5.97 4.94
CA ARG A 258 19.83 -5.48 5.16
C ARG A 258 20.87 -6.37 4.47
N LEU A 259 20.67 -7.69 4.44
CA LEU A 259 21.53 -8.61 3.68
C LEU A 259 21.40 -8.39 2.16
N VAL A 260 20.20 -8.05 1.67
CA VAL A 260 19.97 -7.74 0.25
C VAL A 260 20.78 -6.52 -0.21
N PHE A 261 20.99 -5.53 0.66
CA PHE A 261 21.87 -4.39 0.35
C PHE A 261 23.32 -4.80 0.09
N LEU A 262 23.82 -5.84 0.78
CA LEU A 262 25.21 -6.32 0.60
C LEU A 262 25.44 -6.97 -0.76
N ILE A 263 24.39 -7.46 -1.40
CA ILE A 263 24.48 -8.07 -2.72
C ILE A 263 24.05 -7.12 -3.85
N GLY A 264 23.79 -5.85 -3.52
CA GLY A 264 23.49 -4.79 -4.50
C GLY A 264 22.17 -4.98 -5.26
N ARG A 265 21.18 -5.61 -4.64
CA ARG A 265 19.87 -5.83 -5.29
C ARG A 265 18.80 -4.79 -4.94
N LEU A 266 19.14 -3.85 -4.04
CA LEU A 266 18.27 -2.72 -3.65
C LEU A 266 19.11 -1.51 -3.21
#